data_e581963d041c3d416b0e4522e81d9e1d
#
_entry.id   e581963d041c3d416b0e4522e81d9e1d
#
_cell.length_a   1.000
_cell.length_b   1.000
_cell.length_c   1.000
_cell.angle_alpha   90.00
_cell.angle_beta   90.00
_cell.angle_gamma   90.00
#
_symmetry.space_group_name_H-M   'P 1'
#
loop_
_entity.id
_entity.type
_entity.pdbx_description
1 polymer ?
#
loop_
_entity_poly.entity_id
_entity_poly.type
_entity_poly.pdbx_seq_one_letter_code
_entity_poly.pdbx_strand_id
1 'polypeptide(L)'
;MTQALKGRKLLLVGFTLFSMFFGAGNLIFPPDLGAKAGANLWPAFLGLAISAVGLPVAGVIAVARADGLDKLAGRVHPVFAQVFMILIYLSIGPCLAIPRTASTSFAMLTPLLGSSAGLQLGYSVLFFSAAFLVALHPDRLTRWLGRLLCPCLLGLILILFGGCLLHPLAAQYGAPTEAYRSAVVLQGVLYGYQTMDALAALNFGAVIAMNIRAQGVDREQDVQRSAIRAGLVAGGLLLAVYTMLGHAGALTGAAAPGLATGAEVLTVLAERLFGKAGLVLLAAIFMLACFNTCVGLIACVGEYFHTLLPRIPYPVLAAFFAAASMLIANLGLAEILRLSIPVLNALYPVAIVLIALSFVPGLEQRRRVYPLCIGCTAVQSIAAALPLGPLSALANALPLAALGFGWVLPAAAGLLAGIFLSCTEK
;
A
#
# COMPACT_ATOMS: atom_id res chain seq x y z
N MET A 1 35.32 1.74 7.22
CA MET A 1 34.14 2.31 7.89
C MET A 1 32.98 2.31 6.89
N THR A 2 32.05 1.39 7.01
CA THR A 2 30.86 1.33 6.15
C THR A 2 29.95 2.50 6.50
N GLN A 3 29.72 3.40 5.56
CA GLN A 3 28.81 4.55 5.73
C GLN A 3 27.41 4.21 5.20
N ALA A 4 26.39 4.90 5.72
CA ALA A 4 25.05 4.83 5.15
C ALA A 4 25.06 5.07 3.63
N LEU A 5 24.12 4.43 2.93
CA LEU A 5 24.04 4.51 1.46
C LEU A 5 23.89 5.95 0.98
N LYS A 6 24.58 6.29 -0.11
CA LYS A 6 24.56 7.60 -0.77
C LYS A 6 24.47 7.46 -2.29
N GLY A 7 24.06 8.53 -2.96
CA GLY A 7 24.05 8.63 -4.42
C GLY A 7 23.29 7.48 -5.10
N ARG A 8 23.86 6.89 -6.13
CA ARG A 8 23.22 5.87 -6.97
C ARG A 8 22.72 4.64 -6.19
N LYS A 9 23.49 4.18 -5.17
CA LYS A 9 23.07 3.01 -4.36
C LYS A 9 21.80 3.31 -3.57
N LEU A 10 21.71 4.50 -2.97
CA LEU A 10 20.51 4.95 -2.25
C LEU A 10 19.30 5.06 -3.18
N LEU A 11 19.48 5.65 -4.36
CA LEU A 11 18.42 5.76 -5.37
C LEU A 11 17.91 4.38 -5.80
N LEU A 12 18.80 3.42 -6.01
CA LEU A 12 18.38 2.05 -6.38
C LEU A 12 17.54 1.37 -5.29
N VAL A 13 17.89 1.54 -4.02
CA VAL A 13 17.07 1.01 -2.91
C VAL A 13 15.75 1.77 -2.80
N GLY A 14 15.74 3.09 -3.00
CA GLY A 14 14.52 3.89 -3.07
C GLY A 14 13.61 3.47 -4.22
N PHE A 15 14.17 3.17 -5.39
CA PHE A 15 13.42 2.63 -6.55
C PHE A 15 12.88 1.24 -6.28
N THR A 16 13.63 0.40 -5.55
CA THR A 16 13.15 -0.92 -5.11
C THR A 16 11.92 -0.76 -4.22
N LEU A 17 12.02 0.10 -3.22
CA LEU A 17 10.92 0.36 -2.27
C LEU A 17 9.71 0.98 -2.98
N PHE A 18 9.92 1.95 -3.87
CA PHE A 18 8.87 2.49 -4.73
C PHE A 18 8.19 1.38 -5.54
N SER A 19 8.95 0.51 -6.21
CA SER A 19 8.41 -0.60 -7.00
C SER A 19 7.63 -1.61 -6.15
N MET A 20 8.02 -1.82 -4.90
CA MET A 20 7.28 -2.69 -3.98
C MET A 20 5.96 -2.08 -3.55
N PHE A 21 5.90 -0.77 -3.35
CA PHE A 21 4.66 -0.05 -3.07
C PHE A 21 3.77 0.07 -4.31
N PHE A 22 4.34 0.50 -5.43
CA PHE A 22 3.58 0.94 -6.59
C PHE A 22 2.98 -0.23 -7.37
N GLY A 23 1.79 -0.65 -6.96
CA GLY A 23 1.02 -1.75 -7.51
C GLY A 23 -0.32 -1.35 -8.11
N ALA A 24 -1.24 -2.30 -8.16
CA ALA A 24 -2.58 -2.14 -8.73
C ALA A 24 -3.35 -0.95 -8.15
N GLY A 25 -3.37 -0.82 -6.82
CA GLY A 25 -4.10 0.25 -6.14
C GLY A 25 -3.55 1.63 -6.49
N ASN A 26 -2.23 1.75 -6.51
CA ASN A 26 -1.51 2.99 -6.76
C ASN A 26 -1.71 3.53 -8.19
N LEU A 27 -2.03 2.64 -9.13
CA LEU A 27 -2.43 3.02 -10.49
C LEU A 27 -3.90 3.43 -10.58
N ILE A 28 -4.79 2.79 -9.81
CA ILE A 28 -6.24 2.97 -9.93
C ILE A 28 -6.75 4.17 -9.11
N PHE A 29 -6.30 4.31 -7.85
CA PHE A 29 -6.91 5.27 -6.94
C PHE A 29 -6.62 6.75 -7.24
N PRO A 30 -5.40 7.17 -7.63
CA PRO A 30 -5.16 8.57 -7.95
C PRO A 30 -5.96 9.08 -9.15
N PRO A 31 -6.04 8.39 -10.31
CA PRO A 31 -6.85 8.86 -11.44
C PRO A 31 -8.35 8.78 -11.15
N ASP A 32 -8.83 7.81 -10.38
CA ASP A 32 -10.22 7.74 -9.97
C ASP A 32 -10.62 8.91 -9.05
N LEU A 33 -9.77 9.22 -8.06
CA LEU A 33 -9.93 10.41 -7.23
C LEU A 33 -9.96 11.66 -8.09
N GLY A 34 -9.05 11.78 -9.06
CA GLY A 34 -9.01 12.91 -9.99
C GLY A 34 -10.31 13.07 -10.76
N ALA A 35 -10.81 12.00 -11.35
CA ALA A 35 -12.05 12.00 -12.12
C ALA A 35 -13.28 12.37 -11.26
N LYS A 36 -13.34 11.88 -10.02
CA LYS A 36 -14.46 12.12 -9.10
C LYS A 36 -14.38 13.48 -8.39
N ALA A 37 -13.19 13.93 -8.04
CA ALA A 37 -12.97 15.21 -7.36
C ALA A 37 -13.07 16.42 -8.32
N GLY A 38 -12.75 16.25 -9.59
CA GLY A 38 -12.86 17.31 -10.58
C GLY A 38 -12.16 18.59 -10.12
N ALA A 39 -12.90 19.71 -10.07
CA ALA A 39 -12.37 21.01 -9.62
C ALA A 39 -11.81 21.00 -8.18
N ASN A 40 -12.23 20.05 -7.35
CA ASN A 40 -11.74 19.84 -5.99
C ASN A 40 -10.55 18.86 -5.91
N LEU A 41 -9.88 18.60 -7.05
CA LEU A 41 -8.75 17.66 -7.14
C LEU A 41 -7.69 17.93 -6.05
N TRP A 42 -7.19 19.14 -5.94
CA TRP A 42 -6.03 19.41 -5.08
C TRP A 42 -6.30 19.25 -3.59
N PRO A 43 -7.43 19.73 -3.03
CA PRO A 43 -7.80 19.39 -1.65
C PRO A 43 -7.99 17.89 -1.44
N ALA A 44 -8.65 17.16 -2.37
CA ALA A 44 -8.80 15.72 -2.29
C ALA A 44 -7.45 15.00 -2.36
N PHE A 45 -6.59 15.45 -3.27
CA PHE A 45 -5.24 14.93 -3.45
C PHE A 45 -4.35 15.13 -2.22
N LEU A 46 -4.48 16.27 -1.52
CA LEU A 46 -3.78 16.46 -0.24
C LEU A 46 -4.13 15.36 0.76
N GLY A 47 -5.43 15.03 0.88
CA GLY A 47 -5.87 13.92 1.72
C GLY A 47 -5.29 12.58 1.29
N LEU A 48 -5.35 12.27 0.00
CA LEU A 48 -4.75 11.06 -0.58
C LEU A 48 -3.25 11.01 -0.30
N ALA A 49 -2.51 12.11 -0.50
CA ALA A 49 -1.07 12.18 -0.28
C ALA A 49 -0.70 11.92 1.18
N ILE A 50 -1.48 12.43 2.15
CA ILE A 50 -1.27 12.16 3.58
C ILE A 50 -1.37 10.66 3.87
N SER A 51 -2.39 9.99 3.36
CA SER A 51 -2.66 8.58 3.70
C SER A 51 -1.92 7.59 2.80
N ALA A 52 -1.82 7.85 1.50
CA ALA A 52 -1.20 6.92 0.54
C ALA A 52 0.30 7.17 0.30
N VAL A 53 0.86 8.28 0.81
CA VAL A 53 2.30 8.56 0.75
C VAL A 53 2.87 8.85 2.14
N GLY A 54 2.27 9.78 2.88
CA GLY A 54 2.75 10.19 4.19
C GLY A 54 2.77 9.05 5.21
N LEU A 55 1.67 8.32 5.35
CA LEU A 55 1.58 7.18 6.27
C LEU A 55 2.53 6.03 5.90
N PRO A 56 2.65 5.58 4.64
CA PRO A 56 3.64 4.58 4.26
C PRO A 56 5.07 5.00 4.56
N VAL A 57 5.46 6.23 4.23
CA VAL A 57 6.79 6.76 4.57
C VAL A 57 6.99 6.79 6.09
N ALA A 58 6.00 7.27 6.83
CA ALA A 58 6.02 7.26 8.30
C ALA A 58 6.14 5.82 8.84
N GLY A 59 5.43 4.85 8.25
CA GLY A 59 5.52 3.43 8.59
C GLY A 59 6.94 2.87 8.42
N VAL A 60 7.58 3.13 7.27
CA VAL A 60 8.98 2.74 7.05
C VAL A 60 9.91 3.37 8.10
N ILE A 61 9.72 4.65 8.40
CA ILE A 61 10.52 5.35 9.43
C ILE A 61 10.28 4.76 10.81
N ALA A 62 9.02 4.48 11.19
CA ALA A 62 8.65 3.92 12.47
C ALA A 62 9.29 2.55 12.69
N VAL A 63 9.17 1.66 11.70
CA VAL A 63 9.76 0.31 11.74
C VAL A 63 11.28 0.38 11.78
N ALA A 64 11.90 1.24 10.94
CA ALA A 64 13.35 1.42 10.94
C ALA A 64 13.89 1.95 12.28
N ARG A 65 13.19 2.90 12.92
CA ARG A 65 13.57 3.44 14.24
C ARG A 65 13.38 2.44 15.37
N ALA A 66 12.37 1.60 15.29
CA ALA A 66 12.09 0.59 16.29
C ALA A 66 12.95 -0.67 16.13
N ASP A 67 13.76 -0.75 15.06
CA ASP A 67 14.58 -1.91 14.70
C ASP A 67 13.72 -3.18 14.47
N GLY A 68 12.61 -2.97 13.76
CA GLY A 68 11.69 -4.02 13.34
C GLY A 68 10.23 -3.79 13.77
N LEU A 69 9.32 -4.41 13.04
CA LEU A 69 7.89 -4.36 13.36
C LEU A 69 7.57 -5.14 14.65
N ASP A 70 8.29 -6.23 14.90
CA ASP A 70 8.17 -7.04 16.11
C ASP A 70 8.45 -6.21 17.37
N LYS A 71 9.51 -5.41 17.37
CA LYS A 71 9.85 -4.51 18.48
C LYS A 71 8.85 -3.36 18.60
N LEU A 72 8.39 -2.80 17.46
CA LEU A 72 7.40 -1.73 17.45
C LEU A 72 6.06 -2.20 18.04
N ALA A 73 5.52 -3.30 17.55
CA ALA A 73 4.28 -3.89 18.04
C ALA A 73 4.42 -4.53 19.43
N GLY A 74 5.62 -5.01 19.77
CA GLY A 74 5.96 -5.55 21.08
C GLY A 74 5.82 -4.55 22.23
N ARG A 75 5.85 -3.24 21.94
CA ARG A 75 5.56 -2.19 22.94
C ARG A 75 4.12 -2.25 23.47
N VAL A 76 3.20 -2.89 22.74
CA VAL A 76 1.83 -3.16 23.18
C VAL A 76 1.80 -4.38 24.09
N HIS A 77 2.13 -5.53 23.53
CA HIS A 77 2.24 -6.83 24.20
C HIS A 77 2.89 -7.85 23.26
N PRO A 78 3.70 -8.81 23.73
CA PRO A 78 4.34 -9.80 22.84
C PRO A 78 3.35 -10.63 22.01
N VAL A 79 2.24 -11.07 22.61
CA VAL A 79 1.19 -11.83 21.92
C VAL A 79 0.48 -10.96 20.87
N PHE A 80 0.20 -9.69 21.21
CA PHE A 80 -0.35 -8.74 20.24
C PHE A 80 0.58 -8.59 19.03
N ALA A 81 1.88 -8.41 19.26
CA ALA A 81 2.86 -8.27 18.18
C ALA A 81 2.81 -9.47 17.23
N GLN A 82 2.83 -10.68 17.76
CA GLN A 82 2.79 -11.90 16.96
C GLN A 82 1.49 -12.00 16.14
N VAL A 83 0.33 -11.82 16.80
CA VAL A 83 -0.99 -11.88 16.13
C VAL A 83 -1.14 -10.79 15.09
N PHE A 84 -0.78 -9.55 15.42
CA PHE A 84 -0.88 -8.41 14.51
C PHE A 84 0.01 -8.57 13.27
N MET A 85 1.26 -9.03 13.46
CA MET A 85 2.15 -9.32 12.35
C MET A 85 1.59 -10.41 11.44
N ILE A 86 1.14 -11.54 12.00
CA ILE A 86 0.52 -12.62 11.21
C ILE A 86 -0.67 -12.08 10.39
N LEU A 87 -1.55 -11.30 11.03
CA LEU A 87 -2.73 -10.73 10.36
C LEU A 87 -2.33 -9.78 9.21
N ILE A 88 -1.34 -8.92 9.43
CA ILE A 88 -0.87 -8.01 8.38
C ILE A 88 -0.23 -8.82 7.23
N TYR A 89 0.70 -9.74 7.54
CA TYR A 89 1.38 -10.52 6.51
C TYR A 89 0.43 -11.39 5.70
N LEU A 90 -0.59 -11.98 6.32
CA LEU A 90 -1.62 -12.72 5.61
C LEU A 90 -2.52 -11.81 4.78
N SER A 91 -2.91 -10.65 5.32
CA SER A 91 -3.78 -9.70 4.61
C SER A 91 -3.12 -9.13 3.38
N ILE A 92 -1.93 -8.54 3.50
CA ILE A 92 -1.22 -7.98 2.33
C ILE A 92 -0.54 -9.07 1.49
N GLY A 93 -0.39 -10.27 2.03
CA GLY A 93 0.16 -11.43 1.36
C GLY A 93 -0.92 -12.20 0.57
N PRO A 94 -1.08 -13.49 0.86
CA PRO A 94 -1.87 -14.39 0.05
C PRO A 94 -3.37 -14.10 0.03
N CYS A 95 -3.90 -13.39 1.03
CA CYS A 95 -5.35 -13.22 1.13
C CYS A 95 -5.90 -12.08 0.26
N LEU A 96 -5.21 -10.95 0.15
CA LEU A 96 -5.77 -9.74 -0.47
C LEU A 96 -4.85 -9.10 -1.51
N ALA A 97 -3.66 -8.61 -1.12
CA ALA A 97 -2.88 -7.76 -2.00
C ALA A 97 -2.18 -8.54 -3.13
N ILE A 98 -1.56 -9.68 -2.84
CA ILE A 98 -0.89 -10.49 -3.87
C ILE A 98 -1.90 -10.98 -4.93
N PRO A 99 -3.05 -11.60 -4.58
CA PRO A 99 -4.05 -12.00 -5.56
C PRO A 99 -4.55 -10.84 -6.42
N ARG A 100 -4.76 -9.66 -5.80
CA ARG A 100 -5.22 -8.46 -6.50
C ARG A 100 -4.26 -8.02 -7.59
N THR A 101 -2.95 -8.22 -7.43
CA THR A 101 -1.98 -7.85 -8.48
C THR A 101 -2.23 -8.58 -9.79
N ALA A 102 -2.41 -9.89 -9.76
CA ALA A 102 -2.66 -10.70 -10.94
C ALA A 102 -4.05 -10.42 -11.54
N SER A 103 -5.09 -10.34 -10.70
CA SER A 103 -6.46 -10.08 -11.16
C SER A 103 -6.59 -8.72 -11.83
N THR A 104 -5.95 -7.67 -11.27
CA THR A 104 -6.01 -6.31 -11.83
C THR A 104 -5.22 -6.21 -13.14
N SER A 105 -4.01 -6.78 -13.18
CA SER A 105 -3.20 -6.75 -14.41
C SER A 105 -3.86 -7.55 -15.53
N PHE A 106 -4.51 -8.68 -15.23
CA PHE A 106 -5.30 -9.42 -16.20
C PHE A 106 -6.50 -8.61 -16.72
N ALA A 107 -7.21 -7.91 -15.84
CA ALA A 107 -8.34 -7.06 -16.24
C ALA A 107 -7.93 -6.01 -17.29
N MET A 108 -6.70 -5.49 -17.25
CA MET A 108 -6.17 -4.57 -18.27
C MET A 108 -5.79 -5.25 -19.59
N LEU A 109 -5.62 -6.56 -19.61
CA LEU A 109 -5.39 -7.34 -20.82
C LEU A 109 -6.72 -7.76 -21.49
N THR A 110 -7.82 -7.80 -20.75
CA THR A 110 -9.13 -8.23 -21.25
C THR A 110 -9.60 -7.51 -22.51
N PRO A 111 -9.43 -6.17 -22.66
CA PRO A 111 -9.81 -5.48 -23.91
C PRO A 111 -8.99 -5.93 -25.13
N LEU A 112 -7.79 -6.49 -24.94
CA LEU A 112 -6.88 -6.93 -26.00
C LEU A 112 -7.03 -8.42 -26.33
N LEU A 113 -7.23 -9.27 -25.28
CA LEU A 113 -7.18 -10.73 -25.41
C LEU A 113 -8.55 -11.41 -25.25
N GLY A 114 -9.57 -10.65 -24.82
CA GLY A 114 -10.86 -11.21 -24.41
C GLY A 114 -10.85 -11.72 -22.97
N SER A 115 -12.04 -12.13 -22.48
CA SER A 115 -12.26 -12.65 -21.14
C SER A 115 -12.67 -14.12 -21.21
N SER A 116 -11.81 -15.03 -20.75
CA SER A 116 -12.18 -16.42 -20.51
C SER A 116 -11.48 -16.95 -19.25
N ALA A 117 -12.13 -17.86 -18.55
CA ALA A 117 -11.56 -18.50 -17.35
C ALA A 117 -10.23 -19.21 -17.65
N GLY A 118 -10.11 -19.84 -18.83
CA GLY A 118 -8.88 -20.50 -19.27
C GLY A 118 -7.72 -19.51 -19.49
N LEU A 119 -7.98 -18.35 -20.11
CA LEU A 119 -6.98 -17.30 -20.28
C LEU A 119 -6.55 -16.70 -18.93
N GLN A 120 -7.50 -16.45 -18.02
CA GLN A 120 -7.20 -15.94 -16.67
C GLN A 120 -6.33 -16.93 -15.91
N LEU A 121 -6.64 -18.22 -15.94
CA LEU A 121 -5.85 -19.26 -15.29
C LEU A 121 -4.44 -19.33 -15.90
N GLY A 122 -4.34 -19.41 -17.24
CA GLY A 122 -3.05 -19.44 -17.93
C GLY A 122 -2.18 -18.23 -17.62
N TYR A 123 -2.78 -17.02 -17.63
CA TYR A 123 -2.11 -15.80 -17.21
C TYR A 123 -1.64 -15.88 -15.75
N SER A 124 -2.51 -16.31 -14.82
CA SER A 124 -2.17 -16.43 -13.41
C SER A 124 -1.00 -17.38 -13.17
N VAL A 125 -0.99 -18.54 -13.83
CA VAL A 125 0.11 -19.51 -13.75
C VAL A 125 1.42 -18.88 -14.21
N LEU A 126 1.42 -18.22 -15.37
CA LEU A 126 2.62 -17.55 -15.90
C LEU A 126 3.10 -16.43 -14.99
N PHE A 127 2.18 -15.57 -14.55
CA PHE A 127 2.45 -14.40 -13.71
C PHE A 127 3.06 -14.83 -12.36
N PHE A 128 2.41 -15.77 -11.65
CA PHE A 128 2.89 -16.21 -10.34
C PHE A 128 4.15 -17.06 -10.41
N SER A 129 4.33 -17.86 -11.47
CA SER A 129 5.58 -18.60 -11.70
C SER A 129 6.75 -17.64 -11.91
N ALA A 130 6.58 -16.62 -12.74
CA ALA A 130 7.60 -15.61 -12.97
C ALA A 130 7.88 -14.81 -11.69
N ALA A 131 6.85 -14.40 -10.96
CA ALA A 131 6.99 -13.66 -9.70
C ALA A 131 7.72 -14.49 -8.63
N PHE A 132 7.40 -15.77 -8.51
CA PHE A 132 8.07 -16.70 -7.60
C PHE A 132 9.56 -16.82 -7.93
N LEU A 133 9.91 -17.05 -9.22
CA LEU A 133 11.32 -17.18 -9.63
C LEU A 133 12.16 -15.95 -9.28
N VAL A 134 11.60 -14.74 -9.42
CA VAL A 134 12.29 -13.51 -9.03
C VAL A 134 12.36 -13.37 -7.51
N ALA A 135 11.31 -13.76 -6.79
CA ALA A 135 11.23 -13.69 -5.33
C ALA A 135 12.16 -14.71 -4.62
N LEU A 136 12.64 -15.76 -5.31
CA LEU A 136 13.57 -16.74 -4.73
C LEU A 136 14.87 -16.13 -4.15
N HIS A 137 15.23 -14.92 -4.57
CA HIS A 137 16.43 -14.23 -4.13
C HIS A 137 16.09 -12.84 -3.57
N PRO A 138 15.52 -12.76 -2.35
CA PRO A 138 15.05 -11.51 -1.77
C PRO A 138 16.17 -10.49 -1.52
N ASP A 139 17.41 -10.94 -1.35
CA ASP A 139 18.62 -10.13 -1.26
C ASP A 139 18.97 -9.39 -2.57
N ARG A 140 18.47 -9.86 -3.71
CA ARG A 140 18.75 -9.34 -5.06
C ARG A 140 17.62 -8.51 -5.66
N LEU A 141 16.57 -8.22 -4.92
CA LEU A 141 15.42 -7.45 -5.42
C LEU A 141 15.83 -6.09 -5.98
N THR A 142 16.83 -5.41 -5.38
CA THR A 142 17.35 -4.14 -5.90
C THR A 142 17.87 -4.25 -7.34
N ARG A 143 18.38 -5.41 -7.77
CA ARG A 143 18.83 -5.63 -9.14
C ARG A 143 17.65 -5.67 -10.12
N TRP A 144 16.59 -6.37 -9.78
CA TRP A 144 15.43 -6.57 -10.65
C TRP A 144 14.48 -5.38 -10.57
N LEU A 145 13.96 -5.09 -9.37
CA LEU A 145 12.95 -4.06 -9.16
C LEU A 145 13.54 -2.65 -9.29
N GLY A 146 14.62 -2.37 -8.57
CA GLY A 146 15.18 -1.01 -8.52
C GLY A 146 15.95 -0.59 -9.77
N ARG A 147 16.73 -1.51 -10.39
CA ARG A 147 17.61 -1.16 -11.51
C ARG A 147 16.97 -1.33 -12.88
N LEU A 148 16.04 -2.27 -13.04
CA LEU A 148 15.46 -2.61 -14.34
C LEU A 148 13.98 -2.23 -14.40
N LEU A 149 13.15 -2.85 -13.58
CA LEU A 149 11.69 -2.76 -13.74
C LEU A 149 11.14 -1.38 -13.34
N CYS A 150 11.66 -0.74 -12.29
CA CYS A 150 11.22 0.59 -11.87
C CYS A 150 11.47 1.68 -12.92
N PRO A 151 12.68 1.85 -13.49
CA PRO A 151 12.89 2.83 -14.56
C PRO A 151 12.03 2.57 -15.80
N CYS A 152 11.82 1.29 -16.19
CA CYS A 152 10.92 0.94 -17.28
C CYS A 152 9.49 1.39 -16.99
N LEU A 153 8.98 1.07 -15.79
CA LEU A 153 7.65 1.46 -15.35
C LEU A 153 7.47 2.98 -15.34
N LEU A 154 8.41 3.71 -14.75
CA LEU A 154 8.39 5.17 -14.72
C LEU A 154 8.44 5.76 -16.13
N GLY A 155 9.25 5.20 -17.03
CA GLY A 155 9.32 5.61 -18.44
C GLY A 155 7.97 5.46 -19.16
N LEU A 156 7.28 4.32 -18.97
CA LEU A 156 5.96 4.09 -19.55
C LEU A 156 4.90 5.05 -18.98
N ILE A 157 4.92 5.33 -17.68
CA ILE A 157 4.02 6.31 -17.03
C ILE A 157 4.29 7.72 -17.58
N LEU A 158 5.56 8.09 -17.76
CA LEU A 158 5.93 9.40 -18.32
C LEU A 158 5.47 9.54 -19.77
N ILE A 159 5.49 8.47 -20.58
CA ILE A 159 4.95 8.48 -21.95
C ILE A 159 3.44 8.75 -21.90
N LEU A 160 2.70 8.03 -21.04
CA LEU A 160 1.26 8.22 -20.90
C LEU A 160 0.92 9.65 -20.44
N PHE A 161 1.61 10.13 -19.41
CA PHE A 161 1.40 11.48 -18.88
C PHE A 161 1.85 12.57 -19.86
N GLY A 162 2.96 12.38 -20.54
CA GLY A 162 3.44 13.29 -21.60
C GLY A 162 2.41 13.43 -22.72
N GLY A 163 1.79 12.33 -23.16
CA GLY A 163 0.66 12.35 -24.09
C GLY A 163 -0.52 13.17 -23.56
N CYS A 164 -0.86 13.03 -22.27
CA CYS A 164 -1.93 13.80 -21.62
C CYS A 164 -1.63 15.31 -21.58
N LEU A 165 -0.37 15.70 -21.39
CA LEU A 165 0.04 17.11 -21.38
C LEU A 165 0.04 17.71 -22.79
N LEU A 166 0.48 16.95 -23.79
CA LEU A 166 0.53 17.42 -25.18
C LEU A 166 -0.86 17.49 -25.83
N HIS A 167 -1.74 16.57 -25.44
CA HIS A 167 -3.10 16.44 -25.96
C HIS A 167 -4.10 16.28 -24.80
N PRO A 168 -4.34 17.33 -24.00
CA PRO A 168 -5.26 17.25 -22.88
C PRO A 168 -6.67 16.95 -23.37
N LEU A 169 -7.35 15.97 -22.74
CA LEU A 169 -8.70 15.54 -23.13
C LEU A 169 -9.77 16.58 -22.80
N ALA A 170 -9.52 17.49 -21.87
CA ALA A 170 -10.36 18.62 -21.52
C ALA A 170 -9.51 19.84 -21.18
N ALA A 171 -10.04 21.05 -21.40
CA ALA A 171 -9.34 22.29 -21.06
C ALA A 171 -9.41 22.64 -19.56
N GLN A 172 -10.41 22.10 -18.85
CA GLN A 172 -10.65 22.36 -17.42
C GLN A 172 -11.13 21.09 -16.73
N TYR A 173 -10.99 21.06 -15.40
CA TYR A 173 -11.52 19.98 -14.59
C TYR A 173 -13.06 20.04 -14.54
N GLY A 174 -13.69 18.86 -14.49
CA GLY A 174 -15.13 18.73 -14.40
C GLY A 174 -15.68 19.14 -13.02
N ALA A 175 -17.00 19.14 -12.88
CA ALA A 175 -17.65 19.33 -11.58
C ALA A 175 -17.36 18.16 -10.65
N PRO A 176 -17.16 18.40 -9.34
CA PRO A 176 -16.96 17.33 -8.38
C PRO A 176 -18.24 16.51 -8.18
N THR A 177 -18.10 15.20 -8.01
CA THR A 177 -19.20 14.31 -7.59
C THR A 177 -19.67 14.67 -6.18
N GLU A 178 -20.86 14.22 -5.79
CA GLU A 178 -21.43 14.52 -4.46
C GLU A 178 -20.49 14.20 -3.31
N ALA A 179 -19.79 13.08 -3.38
CA ALA A 179 -18.83 12.65 -2.36
C ALA A 179 -17.66 13.64 -2.13
N TYR A 180 -17.32 14.43 -3.15
CA TYR A 180 -16.22 15.40 -3.10
C TYR A 180 -16.66 16.85 -3.04
N ARG A 181 -17.94 17.13 -2.70
CA ARG A 181 -18.45 18.49 -2.45
C ARG A 181 -18.21 18.97 -1.03
N SER A 182 -18.17 18.04 -0.06
CA SER A 182 -17.93 18.33 1.36
C SER A 182 -16.86 17.42 1.95
N ALA A 183 -16.18 17.86 3.00
CA ALA A 183 -15.12 17.12 3.68
C ALA A 183 -14.04 16.57 2.73
N VAL A 184 -13.72 17.30 1.68
CA VAL A 184 -12.94 16.85 0.51
C VAL A 184 -11.61 16.23 0.89
N VAL A 185 -10.84 16.88 1.79
CA VAL A 185 -9.55 16.35 2.29
C VAL A 185 -9.75 15.02 3.00
N LEU A 186 -10.80 14.90 3.81
CA LEU A 186 -11.08 13.71 4.59
C LEU A 186 -11.45 12.51 3.69
N GLN A 187 -12.27 12.79 2.65
CA GLN A 187 -12.57 11.78 1.63
C GLN A 187 -11.29 11.30 0.92
N GLY A 188 -10.37 12.22 0.62
CA GLY A 188 -9.06 11.87 0.06
C GLY A 188 -8.25 10.97 0.99
N VAL A 189 -8.23 11.25 2.31
CA VAL A 189 -7.54 10.41 3.31
C VAL A 189 -8.11 8.99 3.32
N LEU A 190 -9.44 8.84 3.39
CA LEU A 190 -10.08 7.52 3.38
C LEU A 190 -9.82 6.77 2.09
N TYR A 191 -9.83 7.50 0.97
CA TYR A 191 -9.58 6.89 -0.33
C TYR A 191 -8.14 6.34 -0.43
N GLY A 192 -7.17 7.02 0.16
CA GLY A 192 -5.79 6.57 0.19
C GLY A 192 -5.56 5.30 1.03
N TYR A 193 -6.44 4.96 1.97
CA TYR A 193 -6.34 3.66 2.69
C TYR A 193 -6.46 2.47 1.75
N GLN A 194 -7.20 2.62 0.65
CA GLN A 194 -7.42 1.54 -0.32
C GLN A 194 -6.14 1.13 -1.07
N THR A 195 -5.09 1.95 -1.06
CA THR A 195 -3.79 1.59 -1.65
C THR A 195 -3.11 0.45 -0.90
N MET A 196 -3.40 0.25 0.39
CA MET A 196 -2.79 -0.73 1.31
C MET A 196 -1.32 -0.45 1.67
N ASP A 197 -0.76 0.67 1.21
CA ASP A 197 0.67 0.96 1.32
C ASP A 197 1.14 1.15 2.77
N ALA A 198 0.29 1.69 3.66
CA ALA A 198 0.68 1.87 5.06
C ALA A 198 0.86 0.53 5.79
N LEU A 199 0.03 -0.47 5.49
CA LEU A 199 0.22 -1.84 6.02
C LEU A 199 1.44 -2.51 5.38
N ALA A 200 1.62 -2.33 4.07
CA ALA A 200 2.78 -2.86 3.35
C ALA A 200 4.09 -2.26 3.87
N ALA A 201 4.10 -0.96 4.22
CA ALA A 201 5.26 -0.27 4.78
C ALA A 201 5.78 -0.90 6.07
N LEU A 202 4.89 -1.39 6.92
CA LEU A 202 5.26 -2.08 8.15
C LEU A 202 6.01 -3.39 7.88
N ASN A 203 5.75 -4.02 6.74
CA ASN A 203 6.33 -5.33 6.39
C ASN A 203 7.58 -5.23 5.50
N PHE A 204 7.74 -4.16 4.73
CA PHE A 204 8.87 -4.03 3.81
C PHE A 204 10.21 -3.81 4.51
N GLY A 205 10.20 -3.43 5.79
CA GLY A 205 11.40 -3.08 6.55
C GLY A 205 12.47 -4.17 6.55
N ALA A 206 12.08 -5.43 6.78
CA ALA A 206 13.03 -6.55 6.82
C ALA A 206 13.71 -6.79 5.47
N VAL A 207 12.94 -6.84 4.37
CA VAL A 207 13.48 -7.08 3.03
C VAL A 207 14.33 -5.89 2.55
N ILE A 208 13.93 -4.66 2.87
CA ILE A 208 14.73 -3.48 2.54
C ILE A 208 16.03 -3.45 3.33
N ALA A 209 16.01 -3.80 4.63
CA ALA A 209 17.22 -3.94 5.43
C ALA A 209 18.18 -4.98 4.84
N MET A 210 17.66 -6.15 4.43
CA MET A 210 18.44 -7.19 3.74
C MET A 210 19.09 -6.65 2.44
N ASN A 211 18.32 -5.95 1.62
CA ASN A 211 18.84 -5.35 0.38
C ASN A 211 19.92 -4.25 0.64
N ILE A 212 19.80 -3.49 1.73
CA ILE A 212 20.80 -2.52 2.17
C ILE A 212 22.07 -3.23 2.62
N ARG A 213 21.94 -4.29 3.43
CA ARG A 213 23.08 -5.11 3.88
C ARG A 213 23.81 -5.77 2.70
N ALA A 214 23.09 -6.28 1.72
CA ALA A 214 23.64 -6.85 0.49
C ALA A 214 24.48 -5.83 -0.33
N GLN A 215 24.35 -4.53 -0.07
CA GLN A 215 25.17 -3.47 -0.66
C GLN A 215 26.39 -3.07 0.19
N GLY A 216 26.70 -3.82 1.25
CA GLY A 216 27.88 -3.66 2.08
C GLY A 216 27.68 -2.68 3.25
N VAL A 217 26.47 -2.52 3.75
CA VAL A 217 26.16 -1.73 4.96
C VAL A 217 25.82 -2.68 6.11
N ASP A 218 26.75 -2.81 7.08
CA ASP A 218 26.60 -3.78 8.17
C ASP A 218 26.14 -3.15 9.50
N ARG A 219 26.49 -1.86 9.72
CA ARG A 219 26.13 -1.16 10.96
C ARG A 219 24.64 -0.88 11.01
N GLU A 220 23.97 -1.30 12.08
CA GLU A 220 22.53 -1.14 12.27
C GLU A 220 22.04 0.31 12.08
N GLN A 221 22.74 1.27 12.69
CA GLN A 221 22.41 2.70 12.54
C GLN A 221 22.51 3.20 11.08
N ASP A 222 23.45 2.66 10.29
CA ASP A 222 23.60 3.04 8.89
C ASP A 222 22.54 2.33 8.01
N VAL A 223 22.14 1.12 8.36
CA VAL A 223 20.98 0.41 7.75
C VAL A 223 19.71 1.22 7.98
N GLN A 224 19.41 1.60 9.22
CA GLN A 224 18.24 2.41 9.58
C GLN A 224 18.23 3.75 8.85
N ARG A 225 19.35 4.48 8.84
CA ARG A 225 19.47 5.75 8.10
C ARG A 225 19.25 5.58 6.60
N SER A 226 19.78 4.49 6.05
CA SER A 226 19.63 4.18 4.62
C SER A 226 18.17 3.81 4.29
N ALA A 227 17.49 3.03 5.14
CA ALA A 227 16.07 2.69 5.00
C ALA A 227 15.17 3.93 5.06
N ILE A 228 15.40 4.83 6.02
CA ILE A 228 14.66 6.10 6.13
C ILE A 228 14.84 6.95 4.86
N ARG A 229 16.08 7.12 4.39
CA ARG A 229 16.34 7.89 3.17
C ARG A 229 15.74 7.24 1.93
N ALA A 230 15.78 5.92 1.82
CA ALA A 230 15.13 5.17 0.73
C ALA A 230 13.61 5.34 0.79
N GLY A 231 13.02 5.34 1.98
CA GLY A 231 11.59 5.65 2.20
C GLY A 231 11.20 7.04 1.71
N LEU A 232 12.03 8.06 1.98
CA LEU A 232 11.80 9.41 1.48
C LEU A 232 11.91 9.50 -0.05
N VAL A 233 12.86 8.79 -0.67
CA VAL A 233 12.98 8.72 -2.13
C VAL A 233 11.73 8.04 -2.73
N ALA A 234 11.32 6.90 -2.17
CA ALA A 234 10.12 6.20 -2.63
C ALA A 234 8.86 7.06 -2.48
N GLY A 235 8.70 7.75 -1.33
CA GLY A 235 7.58 8.66 -1.09
C GLY A 235 7.55 9.84 -2.07
N GLY A 236 8.70 10.43 -2.38
CA GLY A 236 8.80 11.49 -3.40
C GLY A 236 8.39 11.02 -4.79
N LEU A 237 8.78 9.80 -5.17
CA LEU A 237 8.36 9.18 -6.44
C LEU A 237 6.86 8.88 -6.46
N LEU A 238 6.31 8.31 -5.37
CA LEU A 238 4.87 8.07 -5.24
C LEU A 238 4.08 9.38 -5.39
N LEU A 239 4.50 10.43 -4.68
CA LEU A 239 3.85 11.73 -4.75
C LEU A 239 3.86 12.30 -6.18
N ALA A 240 5.01 12.24 -6.87
CA ALA A 240 5.14 12.71 -8.24
C ALA A 240 4.22 11.93 -9.19
N VAL A 241 4.24 10.59 -9.13
CA VAL A 241 3.40 9.75 -9.99
C VAL A 241 1.92 9.94 -9.68
N TYR A 242 1.52 10.04 -8.41
CA TYR A 242 0.12 10.27 -8.04
C TYR A 242 -0.38 11.64 -8.49
N THR A 243 0.47 12.67 -8.45
CA THR A 243 0.16 13.99 -9.00
C THR A 243 -0.14 13.90 -10.50
N MET A 244 0.70 13.19 -11.24
CA MET A 244 0.51 12.96 -12.67
C MET A 244 -0.79 12.22 -12.97
N LEU A 245 -1.03 11.11 -12.29
CA LEU A 245 -2.21 10.26 -12.47
C LEU A 245 -3.50 10.97 -12.04
N GLY A 246 -3.48 11.71 -10.91
CA GLY A 246 -4.61 12.48 -10.42
C GLY A 246 -5.01 13.59 -11.38
N HIS A 247 -4.04 14.34 -11.90
CA HIS A 247 -4.26 15.37 -12.90
C HIS A 247 -4.85 14.79 -14.20
N ALA A 248 -4.23 13.74 -14.73
CA ALA A 248 -4.72 13.05 -15.91
C ALA A 248 -6.14 12.51 -15.71
N GLY A 249 -6.41 11.95 -14.52
CA GLY A 249 -7.74 11.48 -14.14
C GLY A 249 -8.80 12.58 -14.13
N ALA A 250 -8.47 13.77 -13.59
CA ALA A 250 -9.40 14.90 -13.53
C ALA A 250 -9.77 15.43 -14.93
N LEU A 251 -8.81 15.49 -15.84
CA LEU A 251 -9.07 15.88 -17.24
C LEU A 251 -9.88 14.80 -17.98
N THR A 252 -9.58 13.52 -17.73
CA THR A 252 -10.32 12.41 -18.34
C THR A 252 -11.76 12.34 -17.83
N GLY A 253 -11.98 12.52 -16.53
CA GLY A 253 -13.31 12.56 -15.92
C GLY A 253 -14.17 13.72 -16.42
N ALA A 254 -13.54 14.86 -16.74
CA ALA A 254 -14.21 16.00 -17.38
C ALA A 254 -14.64 15.69 -18.83
N ALA A 255 -13.79 14.97 -19.58
CA ALA A 255 -14.05 14.61 -20.98
C ALA A 255 -15.00 13.40 -21.14
N ALA A 256 -15.06 12.53 -20.14
CA ALA A 256 -15.90 11.32 -20.09
C ALA A 256 -16.48 11.14 -18.70
N PRO A 257 -17.57 11.85 -18.34
CA PRO A 257 -18.19 11.73 -17.03
C PRO A 257 -18.88 10.37 -16.84
N GLY A 258 -18.95 9.91 -15.57
CA GLY A 258 -19.66 8.68 -15.23
C GLY A 258 -18.80 7.41 -15.24
N LEU A 259 -17.48 7.52 -15.42
CA LEU A 259 -16.57 6.38 -15.28
C LEU A 259 -16.57 5.88 -13.84
N ALA A 260 -16.72 4.57 -13.67
CA ALA A 260 -16.90 3.96 -12.34
C ALA A 260 -15.59 3.75 -11.59
N THR A 261 -14.49 3.50 -12.31
CA THR A 261 -13.20 3.11 -11.74
C THR A 261 -12.02 3.84 -12.38
N GLY A 262 -10.92 4.00 -11.63
CA GLY A 262 -9.69 4.56 -12.18
C GLY A 262 -9.05 3.72 -13.29
N ALA A 263 -9.36 2.44 -13.34
CA ALA A 263 -8.96 1.57 -14.44
C ALA A 263 -9.64 1.99 -15.75
N GLU A 264 -10.96 2.25 -15.70
CA GLU A 264 -11.71 2.79 -16.86
C GLU A 264 -11.21 4.18 -17.25
N VAL A 265 -10.92 5.05 -16.25
CA VAL A 265 -10.36 6.39 -16.51
C VAL A 265 -9.05 6.29 -17.29
N LEU A 266 -8.14 5.43 -16.88
CA LEU A 266 -6.86 5.23 -17.59
C LEU A 266 -7.04 4.54 -18.95
N THR A 267 -8.01 3.64 -19.09
CA THR A 267 -8.32 2.99 -20.36
C THR A 267 -8.80 4.02 -21.38
N VAL A 268 -9.77 4.86 -21.00
CA VAL A 268 -10.27 5.94 -21.85
C VAL A 268 -9.16 6.93 -22.20
N LEU A 269 -8.31 7.30 -21.23
CA LEU A 269 -7.16 8.18 -21.47
C LEU A 269 -6.21 7.58 -22.52
N ALA A 270 -5.76 6.34 -22.28
CA ALA A 270 -4.78 5.68 -23.14
C ALA A 270 -5.32 5.45 -24.56
N GLU A 271 -6.58 5.03 -24.68
CA GLU A 271 -7.23 4.80 -25.95
C GLU A 271 -7.40 6.09 -26.76
N ARG A 272 -7.83 7.19 -26.12
CA ARG A 272 -8.00 8.48 -26.80
C ARG A 272 -6.67 9.11 -27.21
N LEU A 273 -5.59 8.91 -26.43
CA LEU A 273 -4.27 9.46 -26.74
C LEU A 273 -3.54 8.67 -27.85
N PHE A 274 -3.59 7.34 -27.77
CA PHE A 274 -2.71 6.47 -28.56
C PHE A 274 -3.47 5.32 -29.26
N GLY A 275 -4.81 5.29 -29.22
CA GLY A 275 -5.61 4.20 -29.78
C GLY A 275 -5.24 2.84 -29.21
N LYS A 276 -5.16 1.80 -30.06
CA LYS A 276 -4.78 0.44 -29.64
C LYS A 276 -3.39 0.36 -29.02
N ALA A 277 -2.44 1.18 -29.46
CA ALA A 277 -1.11 1.25 -28.87
C ALA A 277 -1.16 1.76 -27.41
N GLY A 278 -2.10 2.67 -27.12
CA GLY A 278 -2.34 3.13 -25.75
C GLY A 278 -2.84 2.02 -24.81
N LEU A 279 -3.71 1.15 -25.28
CA LEU A 279 -4.18 0.00 -24.51
C LEU A 279 -3.03 -0.99 -24.22
N VAL A 280 -2.14 -1.23 -25.18
CA VAL A 280 -0.94 -2.06 -24.97
C VAL A 280 0.02 -1.39 -23.96
N LEU A 281 0.24 -0.08 -24.08
CA LEU A 281 1.03 0.69 -23.14
C LEU A 281 0.46 0.60 -21.72
N LEU A 282 -0.84 0.77 -21.57
CA LEU A 282 -1.52 0.69 -20.28
C LEU A 282 -1.42 -0.71 -19.68
N ALA A 283 -1.66 -1.75 -20.48
CA ALA A 283 -1.51 -3.13 -20.05
C ALA A 283 -0.07 -3.43 -19.56
N ALA A 284 0.95 -2.92 -20.28
CA ALA A 284 2.34 -3.06 -19.86
C ALA A 284 2.63 -2.32 -18.53
N ILE A 285 2.10 -1.10 -18.34
CA ILE A 285 2.22 -0.35 -17.07
C ILE A 285 1.63 -1.17 -15.92
N PHE A 286 0.39 -1.65 -16.06
CA PHE A 286 -0.27 -2.44 -15.00
C PHE A 286 0.44 -3.75 -14.74
N MET A 287 0.86 -4.46 -15.77
CA MET A 287 1.60 -5.72 -15.62
C MET A 287 2.90 -5.51 -14.85
N LEU A 288 3.71 -4.51 -15.22
CA LEU A 288 4.98 -4.24 -14.54
C LEU A 288 4.78 -3.78 -13.09
N ALA A 289 3.84 -2.86 -12.85
CA ALA A 289 3.55 -2.37 -11.50
C ALA A 289 3.06 -3.49 -10.59
N CYS A 290 2.07 -4.27 -11.04
CA CYS A 290 1.52 -5.38 -10.29
C CYS A 290 2.55 -6.48 -10.06
N PHE A 291 3.38 -6.78 -11.06
CA PHE A 291 4.45 -7.76 -10.95
C PHE A 291 5.48 -7.36 -9.90
N ASN A 292 5.93 -6.11 -9.91
CA ASN A 292 6.90 -5.60 -8.95
C ASN A 292 6.41 -5.73 -7.51
N THR A 293 5.16 -5.30 -7.26
CA THR A 293 4.53 -5.41 -5.94
C THR A 293 4.34 -6.88 -5.54
N CYS A 294 3.88 -7.74 -6.46
CA CYS A 294 3.71 -9.16 -6.21
C CYS A 294 5.02 -9.82 -5.75
N VAL A 295 6.12 -9.60 -6.49
CA VAL A 295 7.46 -10.11 -6.14
C VAL A 295 7.89 -9.63 -4.76
N GLY A 296 7.75 -8.33 -4.49
CA GLY A 296 8.10 -7.75 -3.19
C GLY A 296 7.30 -8.35 -2.04
N LEU A 297 6.01 -8.53 -2.22
CA LEU A 297 5.13 -9.12 -1.19
C LEU A 297 5.39 -10.60 -0.98
N ILE A 298 5.58 -11.41 -2.03
CA ILE A 298 5.97 -12.82 -1.90
C ILE A 298 7.26 -12.94 -1.10
N ALA A 299 8.26 -12.08 -1.41
CA ALA A 299 9.52 -12.08 -0.68
C ALA A 299 9.32 -11.74 0.81
N CYS A 300 8.56 -10.69 1.11
CA CYS A 300 8.31 -10.27 2.50
C CYS A 300 7.57 -11.33 3.31
N VAL A 301 6.51 -11.92 2.74
CA VAL A 301 5.71 -12.95 3.43
C VAL A 301 6.54 -14.22 3.61
N GLY A 302 7.27 -14.65 2.57
CA GLY A 302 8.16 -15.80 2.63
C GLY A 302 9.23 -15.68 3.70
N GLU A 303 9.91 -14.54 3.77
CA GLU A 303 10.93 -14.26 4.80
C GLU A 303 10.34 -14.23 6.21
N TYR A 304 9.22 -13.55 6.42
CA TYR A 304 8.58 -13.51 7.73
C TYR A 304 8.20 -14.91 8.23
N PHE A 305 7.51 -15.69 7.38
CA PHE A 305 7.11 -17.04 7.79
C PHE A 305 8.28 -18.00 7.90
N HIS A 306 9.39 -17.76 7.20
CA HIS A 306 10.62 -18.51 7.40
C HIS A 306 11.25 -18.23 8.77
N THR A 307 11.19 -16.99 9.26
CA THR A 307 11.63 -16.68 10.65
C THR A 307 10.72 -17.31 11.71
N LEU A 308 9.42 -17.42 11.42
CA LEU A 308 8.44 -18.03 12.32
C LEU A 308 8.49 -19.58 12.32
N LEU A 309 8.78 -20.16 11.14
CA LEU A 309 8.84 -21.60 10.87
C LEU A 309 10.22 -22.01 10.30
N PRO A 310 11.30 -21.95 11.09
CA PRO A 310 12.66 -22.16 10.59
C PRO A 310 12.90 -23.56 9.98
N ARG A 311 12.03 -24.52 10.30
CA ARG A 311 12.10 -25.89 9.73
C ARG A 311 11.70 -25.95 8.28
N ILE A 312 10.93 -24.98 7.78
CA ILE A 312 10.47 -24.94 6.39
C ILE A 312 11.38 -24.00 5.60
N PRO A 313 12.05 -24.49 4.55
CA PRO A 313 12.92 -23.64 3.73
C PRO A 313 12.15 -22.47 3.07
N TYR A 314 12.79 -21.31 2.96
CA TYR A 314 12.22 -20.12 2.33
C TYR A 314 11.58 -20.38 0.95
N PRO A 315 12.22 -21.12 0.00
CA PRO A 315 11.63 -21.37 -1.32
C PRO A 315 10.29 -22.13 -1.26
N VAL A 316 10.12 -23.00 -0.26
CA VAL A 316 8.87 -23.77 -0.08
C VAL A 316 7.76 -22.84 0.40
N LEU A 317 8.04 -21.94 1.33
CA LEU A 317 7.09 -20.93 1.80
C LEU A 317 6.72 -19.95 0.71
N ALA A 318 7.69 -19.44 -0.04
CA ALA A 318 7.45 -18.54 -1.17
C ALA A 318 6.59 -19.22 -2.26
N ALA A 319 6.85 -20.51 -2.58
CA ALA A 319 6.03 -21.29 -3.49
C ALA A 319 4.60 -21.48 -2.98
N PHE A 320 4.45 -21.81 -1.69
CA PHE A 320 3.14 -21.97 -1.05
C PHE A 320 2.31 -20.69 -1.13
N PHE A 321 2.89 -19.54 -0.76
CA PHE A 321 2.20 -18.25 -0.80
C PHE A 321 1.89 -17.80 -2.23
N ALA A 322 2.78 -18.04 -3.19
CA ALA A 322 2.51 -17.78 -4.59
C ALA A 322 1.34 -18.64 -5.12
N ALA A 323 1.34 -19.94 -4.82
CA ALA A 323 0.28 -20.86 -5.23
C ALA A 323 -1.07 -20.54 -4.57
N ALA A 324 -1.09 -20.25 -3.26
CA ALA A 324 -2.30 -19.84 -2.54
C ALA A 324 -2.88 -18.53 -3.13
N SER A 325 -2.02 -17.55 -3.40
CA SER A 325 -2.41 -16.30 -4.03
C SER A 325 -2.94 -16.50 -5.45
N MET A 326 -2.35 -17.41 -6.23
CA MET A 326 -2.82 -17.78 -7.56
C MET A 326 -4.24 -18.34 -7.53
N LEU A 327 -4.54 -19.23 -6.57
CA LEU A 327 -5.89 -19.78 -6.42
C LEU A 327 -6.90 -18.67 -6.11
N ILE A 328 -6.59 -17.78 -5.17
CA ILE A 328 -7.46 -16.67 -4.79
C ILE A 328 -7.62 -15.65 -5.93
N ALA A 329 -6.57 -15.39 -6.71
CA ALA A 329 -6.61 -14.46 -7.85
C ALA A 329 -7.66 -14.86 -8.89
N ASN A 330 -7.93 -16.17 -9.03
CA ASN A 330 -8.92 -16.70 -9.97
C ASN A 330 -10.39 -16.56 -9.50
N LEU A 331 -10.63 -16.11 -8.25
CA LEU A 331 -11.98 -15.71 -7.79
C LEU A 331 -12.47 -14.41 -8.45
N GLY A 332 -11.56 -13.65 -9.04
CA GLY A 332 -11.85 -12.38 -9.70
C GLY A 332 -11.67 -11.16 -8.78
N LEU A 333 -11.43 -10.00 -9.43
CA LEU A 333 -11.09 -8.75 -8.73
C LEU A 333 -12.20 -8.26 -7.79
N ALA A 334 -13.48 -8.41 -8.20
CA ALA A 334 -14.62 -7.92 -7.42
C ALA A 334 -14.74 -8.62 -6.06
N GLU A 335 -14.58 -9.95 -6.02
CA GLU A 335 -14.65 -10.71 -4.76
C GLU A 335 -13.46 -10.42 -3.85
N ILE A 336 -12.25 -10.25 -4.43
CA ILE A 336 -11.06 -9.85 -3.66
C ILE A 336 -11.27 -8.49 -3.00
N LEU A 337 -11.81 -7.50 -3.73
CA LEU A 337 -12.09 -6.17 -3.19
C LEU A 337 -13.15 -6.22 -2.09
N ARG A 338 -14.22 -7.02 -2.28
CA ARG A 338 -15.28 -7.21 -1.29
C ARG A 338 -14.76 -7.77 0.04
N LEU A 339 -13.86 -8.75 -0.03
CA LEU A 339 -13.22 -9.34 1.15
C LEU A 339 -12.20 -8.40 1.81
N SER A 340 -11.56 -7.54 1.02
CA SER A 340 -10.51 -6.64 1.49
C SER A 340 -11.03 -5.55 2.42
N ILE A 341 -12.17 -4.94 2.10
CA ILE A 341 -12.68 -3.74 2.79
C ILE A 341 -12.85 -3.95 4.31
N PRO A 342 -13.54 -5.00 4.81
CA PRO A 342 -13.70 -5.19 6.25
C PRO A 342 -12.37 -5.42 6.97
N VAL A 343 -11.48 -6.20 6.36
CA VAL A 343 -10.16 -6.52 6.94
C VAL A 343 -9.32 -5.25 7.06
N LEU A 344 -9.31 -4.42 6.02
CA LEU A 344 -8.57 -3.15 6.03
C LEU A 344 -9.15 -2.18 7.06
N ASN A 345 -10.47 -2.06 7.14
CA ASN A 345 -11.13 -1.19 8.11
C ASN A 345 -10.82 -1.61 9.56
N ALA A 346 -10.59 -2.89 9.82
CA ALA A 346 -10.17 -3.38 11.13
C ALA A 346 -8.68 -3.11 11.43
N LEU A 347 -7.78 -3.31 10.45
CA LEU A 347 -6.33 -3.27 10.67
C LEU A 347 -5.73 -1.86 10.53
N TYR A 348 -6.26 -1.03 9.63
CA TYR A 348 -5.69 0.30 9.34
C TYR A 348 -5.65 1.24 10.54
N PRO A 349 -6.73 1.39 11.35
CA PRO A 349 -6.71 2.24 12.53
C PRO A 349 -5.61 1.84 13.52
N VAL A 350 -5.45 0.54 13.76
CA VAL A 350 -4.42 -0.01 14.64
C VAL A 350 -3.01 0.32 14.13
N ALA A 351 -2.78 0.12 12.83
CA ALA A 351 -1.51 0.44 12.18
C ALA A 351 -1.19 1.94 12.26
N ILE A 352 -2.17 2.80 11.97
CA ILE A 352 -2.01 4.26 12.01
C ILE A 352 -1.64 4.73 13.42
N VAL A 353 -2.37 4.26 14.43
CA VAL A 353 -2.11 4.63 15.84
C VAL A 353 -0.75 4.11 16.28
N LEU A 354 -0.37 2.89 15.91
CA LEU A 354 0.94 2.32 16.22
C LEU A 354 2.08 3.16 15.63
N ILE A 355 1.94 3.55 14.35
CA ILE A 355 2.88 4.45 13.68
C ILE A 355 2.92 5.80 14.40
N ALA A 356 1.77 6.43 14.64
CA ALA A 356 1.69 7.76 15.26
C ALA A 356 2.33 7.79 16.66
N LEU A 357 2.06 6.80 17.50
CA LEU A 357 2.66 6.69 18.84
C LEU A 357 4.19 6.60 18.78
N SER A 358 4.75 5.98 17.75
CA SER A 358 6.21 5.82 17.60
C SER A 358 6.95 7.13 17.36
N PHE A 359 6.25 8.20 16.93
CA PHE A 359 6.84 9.52 16.68
C PHE A 359 6.81 10.42 17.90
N VAL A 360 6.10 10.06 18.97
CA VAL A 360 6.01 10.85 20.20
C VAL A 360 7.09 10.39 21.19
N PRO A 361 8.13 11.21 21.44
CA PRO A 361 9.21 10.83 22.34
C PRO A 361 8.72 10.57 23.77
N GLY A 362 9.31 9.56 24.44
CA GLY A 362 9.02 9.28 25.84
C GLY A 362 7.76 8.43 26.08
N LEU A 363 6.87 8.25 25.10
CA LEU A 363 5.72 7.36 25.27
C LEU A 363 6.14 5.86 25.37
N GLU A 364 7.24 5.50 24.77
CA GLU A 364 7.81 4.16 24.83
C GLU A 364 8.25 3.73 26.25
N GLN A 365 8.56 4.71 27.10
CA GLN A 365 8.92 4.49 28.51
C GLN A 365 7.68 4.27 29.42
N ARG A 366 6.48 4.60 28.92
CA ARG A 366 5.23 4.54 29.66
C ARG A 366 4.51 3.22 29.35
N ARG A 367 4.63 2.24 30.22
CA ARG A 367 4.14 0.86 30.00
C ARG A 367 2.66 0.74 29.64
N ARG A 368 1.80 1.66 30.09
CA ARG A 368 0.34 1.60 29.91
C ARG A 368 -0.16 2.27 28.63
N VAL A 369 0.64 3.15 28.00
CA VAL A 369 0.18 3.97 26.88
C VAL A 369 -0.10 3.13 25.65
N TYR A 370 0.86 2.33 25.18
CA TYR A 370 0.69 1.50 23.99
C TYR A 370 -0.45 0.47 24.14
N PRO A 371 -0.53 -0.32 25.23
CA PRO A 371 -1.61 -1.30 25.41
C PRO A 371 -3.00 -0.67 25.41
N LEU A 372 -3.20 0.42 26.16
CA LEU A 372 -4.52 1.03 26.27
C LEU A 372 -4.94 1.75 24.99
N CYS A 373 -4.04 2.53 24.39
CA CYS A 373 -4.35 3.26 23.16
C CYS A 373 -4.66 2.28 22.01
N ILE A 374 -3.81 1.30 21.79
CA ILE A 374 -4.00 0.29 20.74
C ILE A 374 -5.19 -0.62 21.05
N GLY A 375 -5.39 -1.03 22.31
CA GLY A 375 -6.52 -1.85 22.72
C GLY A 375 -7.86 -1.18 22.46
N CYS A 376 -8.04 0.08 22.88
CA CYS A 376 -9.25 0.85 22.59
C CYS A 376 -9.49 1.03 21.09
N THR A 377 -8.43 1.31 20.33
CA THR A 377 -8.50 1.43 18.87
C THR A 377 -8.91 0.12 18.21
N ALA A 378 -8.29 -1.00 18.58
CA ALA A 378 -8.57 -2.32 18.02
C ALA A 378 -10.00 -2.78 18.32
N VAL A 379 -10.47 -2.60 19.55
CA VAL A 379 -11.85 -2.96 19.93
C VAL A 379 -12.85 -2.19 19.07
N GLN A 380 -12.66 -0.88 18.91
CA GLN A 380 -13.57 -0.07 18.09
C GLN A 380 -13.49 -0.44 16.61
N SER A 381 -12.29 -0.54 16.04
CA SER A 381 -12.14 -0.80 14.60
C SER A 381 -12.64 -2.19 14.20
N ILE A 382 -12.42 -3.20 15.03
CA ILE A 382 -12.93 -4.57 14.81
C ILE A 382 -14.46 -4.59 14.95
N ALA A 383 -15.01 -3.93 15.99
CA ALA A 383 -16.45 -3.86 16.20
C ALA A 383 -17.17 -3.09 15.07
N ALA A 384 -16.57 -2.05 14.52
CA ALA A 384 -17.10 -1.31 13.39
C ALA A 384 -17.03 -2.08 12.06
N ALA A 385 -15.96 -2.87 11.86
CA ALA A 385 -15.72 -3.59 10.61
C ALA A 385 -16.48 -4.92 10.48
N LEU A 386 -16.81 -5.56 11.59
CA LEU A 386 -17.47 -6.86 11.63
C LEU A 386 -18.94 -6.76 12.07
N PRO A 387 -19.84 -7.63 11.57
CA PRO A 387 -21.25 -7.63 11.94
C PRO A 387 -21.47 -8.25 13.34
N LEU A 388 -21.00 -7.58 14.40
CA LEU A 388 -21.08 -8.04 15.78
C LEU A 388 -22.36 -7.59 16.52
N GLY A 389 -23.45 -7.32 15.79
CA GLY A 389 -24.73 -6.94 16.36
C GLY A 389 -24.69 -5.62 17.16
N PRO A 390 -25.05 -5.60 18.45
CA PRO A 390 -25.08 -4.38 19.25
C PRO A 390 -23.73 -3.64 19.34
N LEU A 391 -22.63 -4.37 19.34
CA LEU A 391 -21.28 -3.79 19.39
C LEU A 391 -20.95 -3.01 18.11
N SER A 392 -21.36 -3.51 16.95
CA SER A 392 -21.20 -2.77 15.68
C SER A 392 -22.04 -1.50 15.68
N ALA A 393 -23.29 -1.57 16.19
CA ALA A 393 -24.16 -0.41 16.29
C ALA A 393 -23.54 0.67 17.19
N LEU A 394 -23.00 0.28 18.35
CA LEU A 394 -22.33 1.20 19.27
C LEU A 394 -21.05 1.79 18.66
N ALA A 395 -20.23 0.98 18.01
CA ALA A 395 -19.00 1.44 17.37
C ALA A 395 -19.28 2.43 16.23
N ASN A 396 -20.36 2.22 15.47
CA ASN A 396 -20.78 3.09 14.38
C ASN A 396 -21.60 4.32 14.83
N ALA A 397 -22.07 4.35 16.07
CA ALA A 397 -22.72 5.53 16.66
C ALA A 397 -21.73 6.56 17.22
N LEU A 398 -20.45 6.23 17.30
CA LEU A 398 -19.41 7.15 17.79
C LEU A 398 -19.28 8.38 16.88
N PRO A 399 -18.96 9.57 17.43
CA PRO A 399 -18.60 10.74 16.64
C PRO A 399 -17.50 10.40 15.63
N LEU A 400 -17.56 10.99 14.46
CA LEU A 400 -16.66 10.74 13.32
C LEU A 400 -16.79 9.34 12.68
N ALA A 401 -17.60 8.41 13.18
CA ALA A 401 -17.79 7.09 12.56
C ALA A 401 -18.37 7.20 11.15
N ALA A 402 -19.34 8.09 10.92
CA ALA A 402 -19.90 8.37 9.60
C ALA A 402 -18.86 8.87 8.59
N LEU A 403 -17.72 9.42 9.08
CA LEU A 403 -16.59 9.87 8.30
C LEU A 403 -15.46 8.82 8.24
N GLY A 404 -15.67 7.59 8.77
CA GLY A 404 -14.65 6.54 8.81
C GLY A 404 -13.57 6.72 9.90
N PHE A 405 -13.72 7.69 10.80
CA PHE A 405 -12.75 8.02 11.86
C PHE A 405 -13.29 7.77 13.27
N GLY A 406 -14.26 6.88 13.43
CA GLY A 406 -14.83 6.52 14.74
C GLY A 406 -13.81 6.01 15.75
N TRP A 407 -12.68 5.49 15.29
CA TRP A 407 -11.58 5.00 16.11
C TRP A 407 -10.75 6.10 16.79
N VAL A 408 -10.82 7.35 16.32
CA VAL A 408 -9.97 8.46 16.82
C VAL A 408 -10.27 8.78 18.27
N LEU A 409 -11.54 8.85 18.67
CA LEU A 409 -11.92 9.13 20.07
C LEU A 409 -11.52 8.01 21.03
N PRO A 410 -11.78 6.72 20.76
CA PRO A 410 -11.26 5.63 21.57
C PRO A 410 -9.72 5.62 21.66
N ALA A 411 -9.01 5.91 20.57
CA ALA A 411 -7.56 6.02 20.58
C ALA A 411 -7.09 7.16 21.51
N ALA A 412 -7.70 8.34 21.41
CA ALA A 412 -7.38 9.49 22.27
C ALA A 412 -7.69 9.19 23.75
N ALA A 413 -8.83 8.57 24.03
CA ALA A 413 -9.20 8.16 25.39
C ALA A 413 -8.20 7.14 25.98
N GLY A 414 -7.82 6.14 25.18
CA GLY A 414 -6.80 5.15 25.57
C GLY A 414 -5.42 5.79 25.80
N LEU A 415 -5.04 6.78 24.97
CA LEU A 415 -3.80 7.54 25.14
C LEU A 415 -3.81 8.32 26.47
N LEU A 416 -4.86 9.09 26.73
CA LEU A 416 -4.98 9.89 27.96
C LEU A 416 -5.00 9.00 29.20
N ALA A 417 -5.80 7.93 29.19
CA ALA A 417 -5.84 6.95 30.27
C ALA A 417 -4.46 6.30 30.52
N GLY A 418 -3.76 5.94 29.45
CA GLY A 418 -2.41 5.38 29.53
C GLY A 418 -1.39 6.34 30.13
N ILE A 419 -1.47 7.61 29.76
CA ILE A 419 -0.61 8.66 30.33
C ILE A 419 -0.91 8.83 31.82
N PHE A 420 -2.19 8.97 32.19
CA PHE A 420 -2.61 9.15 33.57
C PHE A 420 -2.17 8.01 34.48
N LEU A 421 -2.49 6.76 34.09
CA LEU A 421 -2.11 5.57 34.86
C LEU A 421 -0.59 5.37 34.96
N SER A 422 0.17 5.77 33.94
CA SER A 422 1.64 5.72 34.02
C SER A 422 2.25 6.81 34.90
N CYS A 423 1.51 7.89 35.22
CA CYS A 423 1.94 8.90 36.17
C CYS A 423 1.67 8.51 37.63
N THR A 424 0.66 7.64 37.88
CA THR A 424 0.29 7.17 39.21
C THR A 424 1.14 5.98 39.69
N GLU A 425 1.86 5.32 38.79
CA GLU A 425 2.79 4.20 39.12
C GLU A 425 4.22 4.68 39.44
N LYS A 426 4.51 5.98 39.44
CA LYS A 426 5.76 6.57 39.94
C LYS A 426 5.65 6.99 41.38
#